data_d2d0cdabc130bec61059396a3948d92a
#
_entry.id   d2d0cdabc130bec61059396a3948d92a
#
_cell.length_a   1.000
_cell.length_b   1.000
_cell.length_c   1.000
_cell.angle_alpha   90.00
_cell.angle_beta   90.00
_cell.angle_gamma   90.00
#
_symmetry.space_group_name_H-M   'P 1'
#
loop_
_entity.id
_entity.type
_entity.pdbx_description
1 polymer ?
#
loop_
_entity_poly.entity_id
_entity_poly.type
_entity_poly.pdbx_seq_one_letter_code
_entity_poly.pdbx_strand_id
1 'polypeptide(L)'
;MSLIAIILTVVATFIAMEFVAWSSHKYIMHGWGWGWHRDHHEPHDNAFEKNDLYGLVGAVMSISMFAIGSPLVLGASAWQPGTWIGLGILFYGIVYTLIHDGLIHQRYFRWVPKRGYAKRLVQAHKLHHATIGK
;
A
#
# COMPACT_ATOMS: atom_id res chain seq x y z
N MET A 1 25.69 -2.91 -6.24
CA MET A 1 24.83 -4.03 -6.70
C MET A 1 24.80 -4.04 -8.21
N SER A 2 24.66 -5.20 -8.86
CA SER A 2 24.41 -5.26 -10.31
C SER A 2 22.98 -4.77 -10.63
N LEU A 3 22.74 -4.34 -11.87
CA LEU A 3 21.40 -3.91 -12.31
C LEU A 3 20.35 -5.00 -12.11
N ILE A 4 20.70 -6.25 -12.41
CA ILE A 4 19.82 -7.40 -12.21
C ILE A 4 19.46 -7.55 -10.73
N ALA A 5 20.42 -7.45 -9.81
CA ALA A 5 20.15 -7.53 -8.38
C ALA A 5 19.27 -6.39 -7.89
N ILE A 6 19.41 -5.19 -8.41
CA ILE A 6 18.55 -4.04 -8.13
C ILE A 6 17.11 -4.35 -8.54
N ILE A 7 16.89 -4.73 -9.80
CA ILE A 7 15.57 -5.05 -10.34
C ILE A 7 14.92 -6.17 -9.52
N LEU A 8 15.65 -7.24 -9.22
CA LEU A 8 15.14 -8.35 -8.42
C LEU A 8 14.77 -7.91 -7.01
N THR A 9 15.56 -7.04 -6.38
CA THR A 9 15.24 -6.49 -5.03
C THR A 9 13.95 -5.67 -5.05
N VAL A 10 13.81 -4.76 -6.01
CA VAL A 10 12.60 -3.92 -6.15
C VAL A 10 11.37 -4.79 -6.39
N VAL A 11 11.43 -5.74 -7.32
CA VAL A 11 10.30 -6.62 -7.67
C VAL A 11 9.96 -7.55 -6.50
N ALA A 12 10.95 -8.17 -5.86
CA ALA A 12 10.72 -9.03 -4.70
C ALA A 12 10.08 -8.26 -3.54
N THR A 13 10.54 -7.02 -3.28
CA THR A 13 9.94 -6.16 -2.26
C THR A 13 8.51 -5.80 -2.62
N PHE A 14 8.25 -5.41 -3.86
CA PHE A 14 6.90 -5.10 -4.34
C PHE A 14 5.94 -6.29 -4.09
N ILE A 15 6.35 -7.50 -4.44
CA ILE A 15 5.55 -8.71 -4.23
C ILE A 15 5.36 -9.00 -2.73
N ALA A 16 6.42 -8.86 -1.93
CA ALA A 16 6.34 -9.07 -0.48
C ALA A 16 5.39 -8.09 0.19
N MET A 17 5.28 -6.87 -0.30
CA MET A 17 4.35 -5.86 0.21
C MET A 17 2.88 -6.25 0.06
N GLU A 18 2.51 -7.08 -0.92
CA GLU A 18 1.15 -7.64 -1.03
C GLU A 18 0.80 -8.50 0.20
N PHE A 19 1.74 -9.35 0.63
CA PHE A 19 1.56 -10.13 1.86
C PHE A 19 1.53 -9.24 3.11
N VAL A 20 2.38 -8.20 3.17
CA VAL A 20 2.39 -7.23 4.28
C VAL A 20 1.07 -6.48 4.34
N ALA A 21 0.56 -5.97 3.22
CA ALA A 21 -0.72 -5.27 3.15
C ALA A 21 -1.89 -6.18 3.56
N TRP A 22 -1.96 -7.39 3.01
CA TRP A 22 -2.98 -8.37 3.37
C TRP A 22 -2.96 -8.72 4.86
N SER A 23 -1.78 -9.02 5.42
CA SER A 23 -1.65 -9.38 6.83
C SER A 23 -1.94 -8.19 7.75
N SER A 24 -1.47 -6.99 7.40
CA SER A 24 -1.78 -5.75 8.13
C SER A 24 -3.28 -5.47 8.12
N HIS A 25 -3.93 -5.58 6.97
CA HIS A 25 -5.37 -5.41 6.85
C HIS A 25 -6.13 -6.39 7.73
N LYS A 26 -5.80 -7.69 7.64
CA LYS A 26 -6.49 -8.74 8.38
C LYS A 26 -6.27 -8.68 9.89
N TYR A 27 -5.05 -8.47 10.35
CA TYR A 27 -4.69 -8.64 11.76
C TYR A 27 -4.53 -7.32 12.52
N ILE A 28 -4.15 -6.24 11.82
CA ILE A 28 -3.96 -4.94 12.44
C ILE A 28 -5.21 -4.08 12.23
N MET A 29 -5.59 -3.81 10.97
CA MET A 29 -6.68 -2.89 10.66
C MET A 29 -8.03 -3.42 11.17
N HIS A 30 -8.32 -4.71 10.95
CA HIS A 30 -9.49 -5.39 11.54
C HIS A 30 -9.27 -5.89 12.96
N GLY A 31 -8.10 -5.67 13.55
CA GLY A 31 -7.76 -6.00 14.93
C GLY A 31 -7.72 -4.77 15.83
N TRP A 32 -6.59 -4.58 16.49
CA TRP A 32 -6.36 -3.47 17.43
C TRP A 32 -6.31 -2.09 16.75
N GLY A 33 -6.01 -2.02 15.47
CA GLY A 33 -6.00 -0.79 14.66
C GLY A 33 -7.37 -0.38 14.12
N TRP A 34 -8.46 -1.10 14.47
CA TRP A 34 -9.82 -0.82 13.98
C TRP A 34 -10.24 0.65 14.13
N GLY A 35 -9.76 1.35 15.15
CA GLY A 35 -10.08 2.76 15.36
C GLY A 35 -9.67 3.70 14.22
N TRP A 36 -8.66 3.33 13.42
CA TRP A 36 -8.28 4.06 12.21
C TRP A 36 -8.95 3.51 10.96
N HIS A 37 -9.34 2.23 10.94
CA HIS A 37 -9.89 1.57 9.77
C HIS A 37 -11.42 1.65 9.67
N ARG A 38 -12.08 1.91 10.80
CA ARG A 38 -13.55 1.89 10.90
C ARG A 38 -14.21 2.90 9.96
N ASP A 39 -13.70 4.13 9.87
CA ASP A 39 -14.29 5.15 9.01
C ASP A 39 -14.20 4.81 7.52
N HIS A 40 -13.23 3.96 7.14
CA HIS A 40 -13.14 3.41 5.79
C HIS A 40 -14.30 2.45 5.46
N HIS A 41 -14.89 1.80 6.47
CA HIS A 41 -16.05 0.92 6.33
C HIS A 41 -17.38 1.65 6.52
N GLU A 42 -17.39 2.86 7.06
CA GLU A 42 -18.59 3.64 7.32
C GLU A 42 -18.79 4.73 6.25
N PRO A 43 -20.01 4.95 5.72
CA PRO A 43 -20.27 6.02 4.78
C PRO A 43 -19.95 7.39 5.41
N HIS A 44 -19.19 8.21 4.71
CA HIS A 44 -18.89 9.58 5.11
C HIS A 44 -18.60 10.48 3.90
N ASP A 45 -18.73 11.79 4.08
CA ASP A 45 -18.47 12.79 3.04
C ASP A 45 -17.08 13.44 3.13
N ASN A 46 -16.24 12.97 4.05
CA ASN A 46 -14.89 13.49 4.24
C ASN A 46 -13.97 13.06 3.10
N ALA A 47 -13.19 13.98 2.56
CA ALA A 47 -12.17 13.67 1.55
C ALA A 47 -10.98 12.90 2.14
N PHE A 48 -10.74 13.02 3.46
CA PHE A 48 -9.67 12.37 4.20
C PHE A 48 -10.26 11.40 5.24
N GLU A 49 -9.74 10.19 5.27
CA GLU A 49 -10.08 9.12 6.20
C GLU A 49 -8.94 8.90 7.21
N LYS A 50 -9.27 8.48 8.43
CA LYS A 50 -8.22 8.03 9.38
C LYS A 50 -7.45 6.84 8.82
N ASN A 51 -8.10 6.03 8.00
CA ASN A 51 -7.47 4.93 7.27
C ASN A 51 -6.28 5.38 6.41
N ASP A 52 -6.26 6.62 5.92
CA ASP A 52 -5.14 7.16 5.13
C ASP A 52 -3.83 7.22 5.96
N LEU A 53 -3.92 7.20 7.29
CA LEU A 53 -2.75 7.11 8.18
C LEU A 53 -1.93 5.83 7.97
N TYR A 54 -2.55 4.72 7.56
CA TYR A 54 -1.82 3.50 7.21
C TYR A 54 -0.95 3.71 5.96
N GLY A 55 -1.44 4.48 4.98
CA GLY A 55 -0.64 4.91 3.84
C GLY A 55 0.56 5.77 4.25
N LEU A 56 0.38 6.67 5.24
CA LEU A 56 1.47 7.46 5.79
C LEU A 56 2.53 6.58 6.49
N VAL A 57 2.12 5.55 7.24
CA VAL A 57 3.06 4.57 7.83
C VAL A 57 3.88 3.90 6.74
N GLY A 58 3.26 3.45 5.65
CA GLY A 58 3.95 2.87 4.49
C GLY A 58 4.92 3.85 3.84
N ALA A 59 4.53 5.12 3.70
CA ALA A 59 5.40 6.17 3.17
C ALA A 59 6.62 6.41 4.07
N VAL A 60 6.44 6.48 5.38
CA VAL A 60 7.54 6.63 6.34
C VAL A 60 8.49 5.43 6.27
N MET A 61 7.98 4.20 6.18
CA MET A 61 8.80 3.00 6.00
C MET A 61 9.63 3.07 4.71
N SER A 62 9.02 3.46 3.60
CA SER A 62 9.69 3.62 2.31
C SER A 62 10.82 4.65 2.39
N ILE A 63 10.53 5.85 2.92
CA ILE A 63 11.50 6.94 3.06
C ILE A 63 12.64 6.52 3.97
N SER A 64 12.35 5.86 5.10
CA SER A 64 13.37 5.38 6.03
C SER A 64 14.31 4.36 5.39
N MET A 65 13.76 3.37 4.67
CA MET A 65 14.56 2.38 3.95
C MET A 65 15.42 3.02 2.84
N PHE A 66 14.84 3.96 2.10
CA PHE A 66 15.57 4.71 1.09
C PHE A 66 16.72 5.52 1.71
N ALA A 67 16.47 6.23 2.81
CA ALA A 67 17.46 7.05 3.50
C ALA A 67 18.61 6.20 4.06
N ILE A 68 18.31 5.09 4.74
CA ILE A 68 19.31 4.15 5.30
C ILE A 68 20.21 3.59 4.18
N GLY A 69 19.67 3.32 2.99
CA GLY A 69 20.46 2.82 1.86
C GLY A 69 21.15 3.89 1.03
N SER A 70 20.88 5.17 1.27
CA SER A 70 21.37 6.28 0.45
C SER A 70 22.75 6.77 0.88
N PRO A 71 23.72 6.86 -0.03
CA PRO A 71 25.01 7.49 0.26
C PRO A 71 24.88 8.99 0.56
N LEU A 72 23.80 9.63 0.13
CA LEU A 72 23.55 11.05 0.35
C LEU A 72 23.11 11.38 1.78
N VAL A 73 22.55 10.39 2.50
CA VAL A 73 22.01 10.60 3.85
C VAL A 73 22.96 10.07 4.93
N LEU A 74 23.42 8.84 4.79
CA LEU A 74 24.26 8.19 5.82
C LEU A 74 25.73 8.04 5.40
N GLY A 75 26.14 8.67 4.30
CA GLY A 75 27.53 8.63 3.87
C GLY A 75 28.03 7.25 3.44
N ALA A 76 27.15 6.35 3.06
CA ALA A 76 27.51 5.04 2.54
C ALA A 76 28.34 5.20 1.26
N SER A 77 29.32 4.30 1.04
CA SER A 77 30.21 4.36 -0.14
C SER A 77 29.49 4.09 -1.46
N ALA A 78 28.31 3.48 -1.42
CA ALA A 78 27.46 3.18 -2.57
C ALA A 78 26.01 2.98 -2.15
N TRP A 79 25.08 2.98 -3.11
CA TRP A 79 23.68 2.66 -2.88
C TRP A 79 23.53 1.24 -2.32
N GLN A 80 22.94 1.14 -1.14
CA GLN A 80 22.75 -0.10 -0.40
C GLN A 80 21.39 -0.74 -0.71
N PRO A 81 21.18 -2.04 -0.42
CA PRO A 81 19.90 -2.71 -0.64
C PRO A 81 18.69 -1.98 -0.06
N GLY A 82 18.84 -1.29 1.08
CA GLY A 82 17.78 -0.50 1.70
C GLY A 82 17.11 0.50 0.77
N THR A 83 17.88 1.17 -0.09
CA THR A 83 17.35 2.09 -1.11
C THR A 83 16.37 1.39 -2.06
N TRP A 84 16.73 0.20 -2.53
CA TRP A 84 15.94 -0.56 -3.50
C TRP A 84 14.73 -1.20 -2.86
N ILE A 85 14.83 -1.57 -1.58
CA ILE A 85 13.69 -1.97 -0.75
C ILE A 85 12.73 -0.79 -0.59
N GLY A 86 13.23 0.38 -0.20
CA GLY A 86 12.42 1.60 -0.08
C GLY A 86 11.68 1.93 -1.38
N LEU A 87 12.37 1.80 -2.51
CA LEU A 87 11.77 2.01 -3.84
C LEU A 87 10.69 0.97 -4.16
N GLY A 88 10.88 -0.29 -3.81
CA GLY A 88 9.87 -1.35 -3.95
C GLY A 88 8.62 -1.07 -3.12
N ILE A 89 8.79 -0.61 -1.87
CA ILE A 89 7.67 -0.18 -1.01
C ILE A 89 6.92 1.01 -1.62
N LEU A 90 7.65 2.01 -2.15
CA LEU A 90 7.07 3.18 -2.81
C LEU A 90 6.21 2.78 -4.01
N PHE A 91 6.76 1.96 -4.91
CA PHE A 91 6.02 1.49 -6.09
C PHE A 91 4.76 0.71 -5.70
N TYR A 92 4.86 -0.16 -4.68
CA TYR A 92 3.69 -0.85 -4.16
C TYR A 92 2.64 0.14 -3.64
N GLY A 93 3.04 1.11 -2.81
CA GLY A 93 2.13 2.12 -2.26
C GLY A 93 1.40 2.92 -3.35
N ILE A 94 2.11 3.34 -4.41
CA ILE A 94 1.50 4.02 -5.56
C ILE A 94 0.46 3.13 -6.24
N VAL A 95 0.81 1.89 -6.57
CA VAL A 95 -0.09 0.95 -7.24
C VAL A 95 -1.29 0.61 -6.34
N TYR A 96 -1.04 0.39 -5.04
CA TYR A 96 -2.09 0.15 -4.06
C TYR A 96 -3.09 1.31 -4.01
N THR A 97 -2.63 2.55 -3.88
CA THR A 97 -3.49 3.74 -3.85
C THR A 97 -4.29 3.90 -5.15
N LEU A 98 -3.67 3.68 -6.31
CA LEU A 98 -4.38 3.76 -7.59
C LEU A 98 -5.47 2.69 -7.74
N ILE A 99 -5.21 1.49 -7.25
CA ILE A 99 -6.18 0.38 -7.34
C ILE A 99 -7.22 0.48 -6.23
N HIS A 100 -6.80 0.59 -4.98
CA HIS A 100 -7.69 0.58 -3.81
C HIS A 100 -8.54 1.87 -3.76
N ASP A 101 -7.90 3.03 -3.67
CA ASP A 101 -8.62 4.29 -3.53
C ASP A 101 -9.15 4.80 -4.88
N GLY A 102 -8.35 4.64 -5.94
CA GLY A 102 -8.72 5.12 -7.28
C GLY A 102 -9.79 4.26 -7.93
N LEU A 103 -9.54 2.96 -8.10
CA LEU A 103 -10.43 2.07 -8.85
C LEU A 103 -11.55 1.49 -7.99
N ILE A 104 -11.25 0.98 -6.81
CA ILE A 104 -12.21 0.27 -5.98
C ILE A 104 -13.14 1.25 -5.28
N HIS A 105 -12.59 2.22 -4.53
CA HIS A 105 -13.34 3.25 -3.83
C HIS A 105 -13.74 4.45 -4.70
N GLN A 106 -13.22 4.53 -5.92
CA GLN A 106 -13.55 5.59 -6.89
C GLN A 106 -13.29 7.01 -6.37
N ARG A 107 -12.33 7.18 -5.47
CA ARG A 107 -11.95 8.50 -4.93
C ARG A 107 -11.35 9.42 -6.00
N TYR A 108 -10.63 8.83 -7.00
CA TYR A 108 -9.95 9.59 -8.05
C TYR A 108 -10.55 9.34 -9.44
N PHE A 109 -11.08 8.14 -9.68
CA PHE A 109 -11.58 7.72 -10.99
C PHE A 109 -13.03 7.27 -10.89
N ARG A 110 -13.90 7.78 -11.76
CA ARG A 110 -15.30 7.36 -11.86
C ARG A 110 -15.49 6.27 -12.93
N TRP A 111 -14.62 5.28 -12.95
CA TRP A 111 -14.68 4.17 -13.87
C TRP A 111 -15.00 2.86 -13.17
N VAL A 112 -16.08 2.19 -13.61
CA VAL A 112 -16.51 0.91 -13.05
C VAL A 112 -16.18 -0.20 -14.03
N PRO A 113 -15.28 -1.13 -13.71
CA PRO A 113 -14.93 -2.24 -14.58
C PRO A 113 -16.11 -3.20 -14.74
N LYS A 114 -16.52 -3.47 -16.01
CA LYS A 114 -17.68 -4.31 -16.34
C LYS A 114 -17.33 -5.80 -16.47
N ARG A 115 -16.05 -6.17 -16.64
CA ARG A 115 -15.58 -7.55 -16.88
C ARG A 115 -14.13 -7.75 -16.44
N GLY A 116 -13.70 -9.01 -16.40
CA GLY A 116 -12.31 -9.39 -16.11
C GLY A 116 -11.93 -9.33 -14.64
N TYR A 117 -10.63 -9.36 -14.38
CA TYR A 117 -10.06 -9.39 -13.02
C TYR A 117 -10.43 -8.14 -12.21
N ALA A 118 -10.33 -6.96 -12.81
CA ALA A 118 -10.67 -5.69 -12.14
C ALA A 118 -12.11 -5.67 -11.59
N LYS A 119 -13.10 -6.21 -12.37
CA LYS A 119 -14.46 -6.36 -11.85
C LYS A 119 -14.52 -7.26 -10.61
N ARG A 120 -13.83 -8.40 -10.64
CA ARG A 120 -13.83 -9.35 -9.52
C ARG A 120 -13.18 -8.73 -8.27
N LEU A 121 -12.11 -7.97 -8.46
CA LEU A 121 -11.43 -7.25 -7.38
C LEU A 121 -12.36 -6.25 -6.71
N VAL A 122 -13.04 -5.41 -7.48
CA VAL A 122 -14.03 -4.44 -6.97
C VAL A 122 -15.18 -5.15 -6.25
N GLN A 123 -15.67 -6.26 -6.80
CA GLN A 123 -16.76 -7.03 -6.17
C GLN A 123 -16.33 -7.67 -4.85
N ALA A 124 -15.15 -8.28 -4.80
CA ALA A 124 -14.62 -8.89 -3.58
C ALA A 124 -14.45 -7.85 -2.47
N HIS A 125 -13.93 -6.68 -2.79
CA HIS A 125 -13.75 -5.60 -1.82
C HIS A 125 -15.07 -5.01 -1.34
N LYS A 126 -16.06 -4.84 -2.23
CA LYS A 126 -17.42 -4.42 -1.84
C LYS A 126 -18.10 -5.44 -0.92
N LEU A 127 -17.91 -6.73 -1.14
CA LEU A 127 -18.41 -7.78 -0.24
C LEU A 127 -17.74 -7.71 1.12
N HIS A 128 -16.43 -7.42 1.16
CA HIS A 128 -15.69 -7.20 2.40
C HIS A 128 -16.28 -6.02 3.18
N HIS A 129 -16.54 -4.87 2.54
CA HIS A 129 -17.17 -3.71 3.18
C HIS A 129 -18.63 -3.94 3.59
N ALA A 130 -19.35 -4.84 2.93
CA ALA A 130 -20.72 -5.20 3.29
C ALA A 130 -20.81 -6.07 4.55
N THR A 131 -19.68 -6.64 5.00
CA THR A 131 -19.64 -7.41 6.25
C THR A 131 -19.62 -6.45 7.43
N ILE A 132 -20.67 -6.47 8.26
CA ILE A 132 -20.80 -5.62 9.44
C ILE A 132 -19.84 -6.12 10.53
N GLY A 133 -18.99 -5.21 11.02
CA GLY A 133 -18.05 -5.47 12.10
C GLY A 133 -16.61 -5.72 11.66
N LYS A 134 -15.79 -6.13 12.64
CA LYS A 134 -14.35 -6.37 12.42
C LYS A 134 -14.10 -7.58 11.54
#